data_0978c71b352cf3d06b2bb7986f842696
#
_entry.id   0978c71b352cf3d06b2bb7986f842696
#
_cell.length_a   1.000
_cell.length_b   1.000
_cell.length_c   1.000
_cell.angle_alpha   90.00
_cell.angle_beta   90.00
_cell.angle_gamma   90.00
#
_symmetry.space_group_name_H-M   'P 1'
#
loop_
_entity.id
_entity.type
_entity.pdbx_description
1 polymer ?
#
loop_
_entity_poly.entity_id
_entity_poly.type
_entity_poly.pdbx_seq_one_letter_code
_entity_poly.pdbx_strand_id
1 'polypeptide(L)'
;DGIKQQDDLALLKPMAYQNTYAIAVPKSIAKEYNLKTISDLKKVQDKLKAGFTLEFNDREDGNKGLQSVYGLNLNVATMEPALRYEAIQQGNIQITDAYSTDPEIAQYDLVVLEDDQHLFPPYQGAPLMKEALLKKHPELEGILNKLAGKITAEQMSQMNYQVGVA
;
A
#
# COMPACT_ATOMS: atom_id res chain seq x y z
N ASP A 1 -16.63 -6.13 15.41
CA ASP A 1 -17.89 -5.82 16.11
C ASP A 1 -18.06 -4.35 16.52
N GLY A 2 -16.95 -3.60 16.74
CA GLY A 2 -17.03 -2.18 17.13
C GLY A 2 -17.74 -1.28 16.11
N ILE A 3 -17.41 -1.40 14.83
CA ILE A 3 -18.03 -0.62 13.74
C ILE A 3 -19.54 -0.87 13.66
N LYS A 4 -19.97 -2.10 13.88
CA LYS A 4 -21.40 -2.45 13.89
C LYS A 4 -22.14 -1.81 15.06
N GLN A 5 -21.54 -1.80 16.24
CA GLN A 5 -22.15 -1.29 17.46
C GLN A 5 -22.13 0.26 17.55
N GLN A 6 -21.11 0.90 16.99
CA GLN A 6 -20.93 2.35 17.09
C GLN A 6 -21.53 3.12 15.90
N ASP A 7 -21.44 2.56 14.69
CA ASP A 7 -21.70 3.30 13.45
C ASP A 7 -22.86 2.70 12.62
N ASP A 8 -23.54 1.66 13.10
CA ASP A 8 -24.59 0.93 12.35
C ASP A 8 -24.11 0.44 10.97
N LEU A 9 -22.83 0.06 10.87
CA LEU A 9 -22.19 -0.42 9.66
C LEU A 9 -21.98 -1.94 9.71
N ALA A 10 -22.24 -2.59 8.59
CA ALA A 10 -21.95 -4.00 8.38
C ALA A 10 -20.77 -4.16 7.41
N LEU A 11 -19.74 -4.87 7.85
CA LEU A 11 -18.63 -5.31 7.02
C LEU A 11 -18.91 -6.72 6.52
N LEU A 12 -18.96 -6.90 5.20
CA LEU A 12 -19.20 -8.19 4.58
C LEU A 12 -17.89 -8.99 4.45
N LYS A 13 -17.97 -10.18 3.83
CA LYS A 13 -16.81 -11.06 3.67
C LYS A 13 -15.74 -10.41 2.81
N PRO A 14 -14.45 -10.46 3.21
CA PRO A 14 -13.37 -9.82 2.48
C PRO A 14 -13.06 -10.54 1.15
N MET A 15 -12.55 -9.77 0.21
CA MET A 15 -11.95 -10.23 -1.04
C MET A 15 -10.55 -10.81 -0.78
N ALA A 16 -9.91 -11.40 -1.79
CA ALA A 16 -8.60 -12.01 -1.64
C ALA A 16 -7.46 -10.98 -1.60
N TYR A 17 -7.63 -9.81 -2.23
CA TYR A 17 -6.58 -8.80 -2.28
C TYR A 17 -6.45 -8.03 -0.97
N GLN A 18 -5.26 -7.51 -0.77
CA GLN A 18 -4.96 -6.50 0.23
C GLN A 18 -4.43 -5.26 -0.47
N ASN A 19 -4.72 -4.09 0.07
CA ASN A 19 -4.17 -2.81 -0.36
C ASN A 19 -3.36 -2.21 0.78
N THR A 20 -2.20 -2.80 1.04
CA THR A 20 -1.31 -2.39 2.13
C THR A 20 -0.39 -1.25 1.69
N TYR A 21 0.14 -0.50 2.65
CA TYR A 21 1.34 0.26 2.41
C TYR A 21 2.49 -0.67 1.99
N ALA A 22 3.37 -0.14 1.19
CA ALA A 22 4.56 -0.81 0.71
C ALA A 22 5.70 0.20 0.57
N ILE A 23 6.93 -0.27 0.65
CA ILE A 23 8.12 0.51 0.29
C ILE A 23 8.62 -0.01 -1.05
N ALA A 24 8.74 0.89 -2.01
CA ALA A 24 9.19 0.58 -3.36
C ALA A 24 10.48 1.33 -3.71
N VAL A 25 11.31 0.68 -4.50
CA VAL A 25 12.55 1.23 -5.04
C VAL A 25 12.66 0.89 -6.52
N PRO A 26 13.37 1.68 -7.36
CA PRO A 26 13.68 1.29 -8.73
C PRO A 26 14.41 -0.05 -8.75
N LYS A 27 14.10 -0.89 -9.73
CA LYS A 27 14.73 -2.20 -9.91
C LYS A 27 16.24 -2.11 -10.10
N SER A 28 16.73 -1.04 -10.71
CA SER A 28 18.16 -0.73 -10.83
C SER A 28 18.81 -0.57 -9.46
N ILE A 29 18.19 0.23 -8.57
CA ILE A 29 18.66 0.46 -7.20
C ILE A 29 18.59 -0.82 -6.36
N ALA A 30 17.49 -1.59 -6.49
CA ALA A 30 17.38 -2.88 -5.81
C ALA A 30 18.52 -3.85 -6.21
N LYS A 31 18.89 -3.88 -7.48
CA LYS A 31 20.02 -4.69 -7.98
C LYS A 31 21.37 -4.17 -7.53
N GLU A 32 21.60 -2.86 -7.65
CA GLU A 32 22.89 -2.21 -7.30
C GLU A 32 23.26 -2.47 -5.84
N TYR A 33 22.28 -2.34 -4.94
CA TYR A 33 22.53 -2.49 -3.49
C TYR A 33 22.06 -3.83 -2.93
N ASN A 34 21.59 -4.76 -3.78
CA ASN A 34 21.04 -6.07 -3.40
C ASN A 34 19.94 -5.95 -2.33
N LEU A 35 18.98 -5.04 -2.56
CA LEU A 35 17.85 -4.80 -1.67
C LEU A 35 16.73 -5.77 -1.95
N LYS A 36 16.24 -6.47 -0.93
CA LYS A 36 15.11 -7.41 -0.98
C LYS A 36 14.08 -7.08 0.09
N THR A 37 14.52 -6.69 1.26
CA THR A 37 13.68 -6.39 2.42
C THR A 37 13.81 -4.92 2.82
N ILE A 38 12.87 -4.43 3.62
CA ILE A 38 12.94 -3.08 4.19
C ILE A 38 14.16 -2.96 5.11
N SER A 39 14.50 -4.02 5.85
CA SER A 39 15.71 -4.04 6.69
C SER A 39 17.01 -3.79 5.91
N ASP A 40 17.07 -4.17 4.63
CA ASP A 40 18.26 -3.95 3.81
C ASP A 40 18.58 -2.48 3.58
N LEU A 41 17.56 -1.61 3.64
CA LEU A 41 17.74 -0.16 3.48
C LEU A 41 18.69 0.44 4.52
N LYS A 42 18.82 -0.20 5.69
CA LYS A 42 19.73 0.29 6.75
C LYS A 42 21.18 0.41 6.30
N LYS A 43 21.61 -0.43 5.38
CA LYS A 43 22.99 -0.45 4.85
C LYS A 43 23.29 0.73 3.91
N VAL A 44 22.23 1.37 3.38
CA VAL A 44 22.32 2.37 2.31
C VAL A 44 21.51 3.63 2.59
N GLN A 45 20.90 3.76 3.77
CA GLN A 45 20.01 4.87 4.12
C GLN A 45 20.65 6.25 3.96
N ASP A 46 21.97 6.36 4.18
CA ASP A 46 22.71 7.63 4.03
C ASP A 46 23.01 7.98 2.57
N LYS A 47 22.82 7.04 1.65
CA LYS A 47 23.10 7.20 0.22
C LYS A 47 21.86 7.44 -0.62
N LEU A 48 20.69 7.07 -0.11
CA LEU A 48 19.42 7.10 -0.82
C LEU A 48 18.50 8.15 -0.21
N LYS A 49 17.74 8.81 -1.08
CA LYS A 49 16.73 9.78 -0.69
C LYS A 49 15.34 9.17 -0.84
N ALA A 50 14.51 9.34 0.17
CA ALA A 50 13.11 8.91 0.16
C ALA A 50 12.19 10.08 -0.22
N GLY A 51 11.16 9.80 -1.00
CA GLY A 51 10.03 10.69 -1.23
C GLY A 51 8.76 10.00 -0.75
N PHE A 52 8.14 10.56 0.28
CA PHE A 52 6.93 10.01 0.89
C PHE A 52 5.76 10.97 0.77
N THR A 53 4.55 10.42 0.75
CA THR A 53 3.37 11.26 0.95
C THR A 53 3.37 11.85 2.35
N LEU A 54 2.73 13.03 2.51
CA LEU A 54 2.63 13.66 3.82
C LEU A 54 1.90 12.73 4.81
N GLU A 55 0.86 12.05 4.35
CA GLU A 55 0.14 11.07 5.15
C GLU A 55 1.07 9.95 5.65
N PHE A 56 1.79 9.29 4.76
CA PHE A 56 2.70 8.19 5.12
C PHE A 56 3.80 8.66 6.09
N ASN A 57 4.31 9.87 5.87
CA ASN A 57 5.35 10.43 6.74
C ASN A 57 4.89 10.60 8.20
N ASP A 58 3.61 10.95 8.40
CA ASP A 58 3.10 11.28 9.73
C ASP A 58 2.46 10.12 10.48
N ARG A 59 2.28 8.96 9.83
CA ARG A 59 1.63 7.78 10.42
C ARG A 59 2.57 6.92 11.25
N GLU A 60 1.99 6.31 12.31
CA GLU A 60 2.69 5.32 13.14
C GLU A 60 2.98 4.01 12.40
N ASP A 61 2.14 3.65 11.42
CA ASP A 61 2.33 2.56 10.48
C ASP A 61 2.93 3.02 9.14
N GLY A 62 3.59 4.18 9.13
CA GLY A 62 4.31 4.76 8.01
C GLY A 62 5.78 5.03 8.35
N ASN A 63 6.28 6.23 8.04
CA ASN A 63 7.68 6.60 8.27
C ASN A 63 8.08 6.56 9.75
N LYS A 64 7.19 6.92 10.68
CA LYS A 64 7.46 6.77 12.12
C LYS A 64 7.65 5.31 12.51
N GLY A 65 6.89 4.40 11.90
CA GLY A 65 7.08 2.96 12.06
C GLY A 65 8.40 2.47 11.46
N LEU A 66 8.81 2.99 10.29
CA LEU A 66 10.13 2.69 9.73
C LEU A 66 11.25 3.10 10.69
N GLN A 67 11.09 4.21 11.40
CA GLN A 67 12.06 4.66 12.41
C GLN A 67 12.05 3.78 13.65
N SER A 68 10.88 3.47 14.20
CA SER A 68 10.73 2.78 15.48
C SER A 68 10.96 1.26 15.37
N VAL A 69 10.45 0.61 14.32
CA VAL A 69 10.54 -0.84 14.13
C VAL A 69 11.80 -1.23 13.40
N TYR A 70 12.12 -0.56 12.29
CA TYR A 70 13.30 -0.87 11.47
C TYR A 70 14.55 -0.09 11.87
N GLY A 71 14.43 0.95 12.70
CA GLY A 71 15.53 1.84 13.07
C GLY A 71 16.10 2.61 11.89
N LEU A 72 15.29 2.91 10.87
CA LEU A 72 15.69 3.64 9.68
C LEU A 72 15.61 5.16 9.92
N ASN A 73 16.66 5.87 9.53
CA ASN A 73 16.71 7.33 9.49
C ASN A 73 16.93 7.79 8.05
N LEU A 74 15.87 7.73 7.24
CA LEU A 74 15.94 8.09 5.84
C LEU A 74 15.96 9.63 5.66
N ASN A 75 16.67 10.09 4.63
CA ASN A 75 16.54 11.47 4.17
C ASN A 75 15.23 11.62 3.38
N VAL A 76 14.18 12.13 4.02
CA VAL A 76 12.82 12.17 3.49
C VAL A 76 12.46 13.55 2.95
N ALA A 77 11.94 13.61 1.73
CA ALA A 77 11.17 14.73 1.20
C ALA A 77 9.71 14.34 1.13
N THR A 78 8.81 15.17 1.65
CA THR A 78 7.37 14.96 1.50
C THR A 78 6.85 15.56 0.22
N MET A 79 5.91 14.89 -0.43
CA MET A 79 5.34 15.33 -1.71
C MET A 79 3.94 14.79 -1.94
N GLU A 80 3.25 15.37 -2.92
CA GLU A 80 1.95 14.89 -3.35
C GLU A 80 2.05 13.48 -3.95
N PRO A 81 1.00 12.63 -3.81
CA PRO A 81 1.03 11.24 -4.27
C PRO A 81 1.44 11.07 -5.75
N ALA A 82 0.92 11.91 -6.64
CA ALA A 82 1.24 11.82 -8.06
C ALA A 82 2.71 12.17 -8.38
N LEU A 83 3.32 13.08 -7.60
CA LEU A 83 4.67 13.57 -7.87
C LEU A 83 5.77 12.58 -7.47
N ARG A 84 5.52 11.64 -6.56
CA ARG A 84 6.54 10.70 -6.09
C ARG A 84 7.01 9.74 -7.17
N TYR A 85 6.13 9.30 -8.05
CA TYR A 85 6.50 8.42 -9.17
C TYR A 85 7.30 9.14 -10.25
N GLU A 86 6.95 10.40 -10.54
CA GLU A 86 7.76 11.24 -11.42
C GLU A 86 9.15 11.51 -10.83
N ALA A 87 9.22 11.81 -9.54
CA ALA A 87 10.49 12.06 -8.83
C ALA A 87 11.40 10.81 -8.84
N ILE A 88 10.83 9.62 -8.73
CA ILE A 88 11.56 8.34 -8.86
C ILE A 88 12.10 8.17 -10.29
N GLN A 89 11.28 8.42 -11.30
CA GLN A 89 11.67 8.30 -12.70
C GLN A 89 12.80 9.26 -13.07
N GLN A 90 12.76 10.47 -12.52
CA GLN A 90 13.80 11.49 -12.72
C GLN A 90 15.06 11.23 -11.88
N GLY A 91 15.07 10.23 -10.99
CA GLY A 91 16.19 9.92 -10.10
C GLY A 91 16.35 10.89 -8.92
N ASN A 92 15.38 11.78 -8.69
CA ASN A 92 15.41 12.75 -7.59
C ASN A 92 15.21 12.08 -6.22
N ILE A 93 14.56 10.93 -6.19
CA ILE A 93 14.39 10.05 -5.04
C ILE A 93 14.65 8.60 -5.47
N GLN A 94 14.99 7.73 -4.52
CA GLN A 94 15.27 6.32 -4.77
C GLN A 94 14.36 5.38 -3.96
N ILE A 95 13.64 5.91 -2.98
CA ILE A 95 12.74 5.17 -2.12
C ILE A 95 11.41 5.91 -2.11
N THR A 96 10.30 5.19 -2.23
CA THR A 96 8.95 5.78 -2.10
C THR A 96 8.02 4.87 -1.30
N ASP A 97 7.03 5.47 -0.62
CA ASP A 97 5.84 4.75 -0.19
C ASP A 97 4.97 4.46 -1.42
N ALA A 98 4.25 3.36 -1.37
CA ALA A 98 3.31 2.93 -2.38
C ALA A 98 2.15 2.18 -1.72
N TYR A 99 1.08 1.94 -2.45
CA TYR A 99 0.11 0.92 -2.10
C TYR A 99 0.41 -0.35 -2.91
N SER A 100 0.23 -1.50 -2.30
CA SER A 100 0.57 -2.79 -2.93
C SER A 100 -0.19 -3.08 -4.23
N THR A 101 -1.27 -2.36 -4.52
CA THR A 101 -2.07 -2.46 -5.74
C THR A 101 -1.86 -1.28 -6.71
N ASP A 102 -0.88 -0.40 -6.45
CA ASP A 102 -0.57 0.72 -7.33
C ASP A 102 -0.05 0.22 -8.69
N PRO A 103 -0.69 0.60 -9.81
CA PRO A 103 -0.26 0.18 -11.14
C PRO A 103 1.09 0.78 -11.54
N GLU A 104 1.48 1.89 -10.93
CA GLU A 104 2.74 2.59 -11.16
C GLU A 104 3.95 1.75 -10.76
N ILE A 105 3.79 0.77 -9.86
CA ILE A 105 4.87 -0.17 -9.51
C ILE A 105 5.38 -0.90 -10.76
N ALA A 106 4.47 -1.40 -11.58
CA ALA A 106 4.83 -2.04 -12.84
C ALA A 106 5.23 -1.03 -13.91
N GLN A 107 4.53 0.09 -14.00
CA GLN A 107 4.75 1.13 -14.99
C GLN A 107 6.16 1.73 -14.92
N TYR A 108 6.68 1.96 -13.72
CA TYR A 108 7.99 2.57 -13.49
C TYR A 108 9.10 1.56 -13.14
N ASP A 109 8.86 0.26 -13.39
CA ASP A 109 9.82 -0.83 -13.11
C ASP A 109 10.35 -0.79 -11.67
N LEU A 110 9.42 -0.66 -10.73
CA LEU A 110 9.71 -0.64 -9.29
C LEU A 110 9.67 -2.05 -8.70
N VAL A 111 10.39 -2.23 -7.62
CA VAL A 111 10.38 -3.43 -6.78
C VAL A 111 9.84 -3.05 -5.40
N VAL A 112 8.84 -3.75 -4.95
CA VAL A 112 8.36 -3.68 -3.57
C VAL A 112 9.29 -4.48 -2.68
N LEU A 113 9.80 -3.84 -1.63
CA LEU A 113 10.62 -4.51 -0.62
C LEU A 113 9.72 -5.29 0.35
N GLU A 114 10.18 -6.47 0.76
CA GLU A 114 9.48 -7.30 1.73
C GLU A 114 9.46 -6.62 3.11
N ASP A 115 8.28 -6.57 3.73
CA ASP A 115 8.09 -6.09 5.11
C ASP A 115 8.47 -7.19 6.11
N ASP A 116 9.77 -7.44 6.27
CA ASP A 116 10.33 -8.56 7.04
C ASP A 116 10.16 -8.42 8.56
N GLN A 117 9.77 -7.25 9.07
CA GLN A 117 9.41 -7.04 10.48
C GLN A 117 7.91 -6.81 10.71
N HIS A 118 7.08 -7.00 9.68
CA HIS A 118 5.62 -6.92 9.77
C HIS A 118 5.11 -5.59 10.34
N LEU A 119 5.65 -4.47 9.85
CA LEU A 119 5.21 -3.13 10.21
C LEU A 119 3.79 -2.85 9.71
N PHE A 120 3.50 -3.24 8.45
CA PHE A 120 2.24 -2.91 7.81
C PHE A 120 1.14 -3.90 8.21
N PRO A 121 0.04 -3.43 8.85
CA PRO A 121 -1.08 -4.31 9.13
C PRO A 121 -1.79 -4.76 7.85
N PRO A 122 -2.56 -5.86 7.89
CA PRO A 122 -3.34 -6.29 6.73
C PRO A 122 -4.49 -5.31 6.45
N TYR A 123 -4.62 -4.89 5.19
CA TYR A 123 -5.71 -4.05 4.71
C TYR A 123 -6.51 -4.78 3.64
N GLN A 124 -7.40 -5.69 4.06
CA GLN A 124 -8.25 -6.43 3.14
C GLN A 124 -9.39 -5.56 2.61
N GLY A 125 -9.61 -5.63 1.30
CA GLY A 125 -10.79 -5.03 0.68
C GLY A 125 -12.05 -5.83 1.03
N ALA A 126 -13.08 -5.15 1.52
CA ALA A 126 -14.38 -5.77 1.82
C ALA A 126 -15.51 -4.78 1.59
N PRO A 127 -16.71 -5.24 1.16
CA PRO A 127 -17.87 -4.35 1.07
C PRO A 127 -18.29 -3.86 2.45
N LEU A 128 -18.50 -2.56 2.57
CA LEU A 128 -18.98 -1.89 3.78
C LEU A 128 -20.27 -1.14 3.47
N MET A 129 -21.30 -1.32 4.30
CA MET A 129 -22.57 -0.63 4.11
C MET A 129 -23.35 -0.45 5.41
N LYS A 130 -24.36 0.41 5.38
CA LYS A 130 -25.26 0.58 6.52
C LYS A 130 -26.09 -0.68 6.78
N GLU A 131 -26.22 -1.09 8.03
CA GLU A 131 -27.09 -2.23 8.41
C GLU A 131 -28.55 -2.04 7.96
N ALA A 132 -29.04 -0.80 8.03
CA ALA A 132 -30.39 -0.49 7.57
C ALA A 132 -30.62 -0.84 6.09
N LEU A 133 -29.56 -0.70 5.25
CA LEU A 133 -29.62 -1.05 3.84
C LEU A 133 -29.73 -2.57 3.66
N LEU A 134 -28.93 -3.35 4.41
CA LEU A 134 -29.00 -4.81 4.38
C LEU A 134 -30.35 -5.34 4.91
N LYS A 135 -30.93 -4.69 5.92
CA LYS A 135 -32.27 -5.05 6.41
C LYS A 135 -33.36 -4.79 5.37
N LYS A 136 -33.22 -3.69 4.60
CA LYS A 136 -34.15 -3.32 3.52
C LYS A 136 -33.98 -4.20 2.28
N HIS A 137 -32.74 -4.62 1.99
CA HIS A 137 -32.33 -5.39 0.82
C HIS A 137 -31.46 -6.59 1.23
N PRO A 138 -32.04 -7.63 1.87
CA PRO A 138 -31.27 -8.76 2.40
C PRO A 138 -30.54 -9.57 1.31
N GLU A 139 -30.99 -9.50 0.07
CA GLU A 139 -30.32 -10.13 -1.08
C GLU A 139 -28.93 -9.57 -1.36
N LEU A 140 -28.63 -8.31 -0.97
CA LEU A 140 -27.34 -7.68 -1.21
C LEU A 140 -26.18 -8.42 -0.55
N GLU A 141 -26.38 -8.96 0.65
CA GLU A 141 -25.35 -9.73 1.33
C GLU A 141 -24.91 -10.94 0.50
N GLY A 142 -25.88 -11.71 0.00
CA GLY A 142 -25.60 -12.88 -0.84
C GLY A 142 -24.95 -12.53 -2.17
N ILE A 143 -25.33 -11.41 -2.77
CA ILE A 143 -24.79 -10.94 -4.05
C ILE A 143 -23.33 -10.49 -3.86
N LEU A 144 -23.06 -9.62 -2.89
CA LEU A 144 -21.73 -9.05 -2.67
C LEU A 144 -20.74 -10.08 -2.11
N ASN A 145 -21.20 -11.01 -1.28
CA ASN A 145 -20.37 -12.12 -0.78
C ASN A 145 -19.93 -13.09 -1.89
N LYS A 146 -20.45 -13.00 -3.13
CA LYS A 146 -19.88 -13.73 -4.27
C LYS A 146 -18.47 -13.26 -4.61
N LEU A 147 -18.09 -12.06 -4.20
CA LEU A 147 -16.73 -11.52 -4.33
C LEU A 147 -15.78 -12.03 -3.23
N ALA A 148 -16.30 -12.65 -2.18
CA ALA A 148 -15.49 -13.15 -1.07
C ALA A 148 -14.42 -14.12 -1.56
N GLY A 149 -13.17 -13.87 -1.17
CA GLY A 149 -12.02 -14.66 -1.60
C GLY A 149 -11.70 -14.58 -3.11
N LYS A 150 -12.38 -13.73 -3.86
CA LYS A 150 -12.09 -13.44 -5.27
C LYS A 150 -11.20 -12.20 -5.38
N ILE A 151 -10.73 -11.92 -6.58
CA ILE A 151 -9.90 -10.76 -6.93
C ILE A 151 -8.59 -10.79 -6.13
N THR A 152 -7.55 -11.32 -6.74
CA THR A 152 -6.21 -11.32 -6.18
C THR A 152 -5.59 -9.91 -6.22
N ALA A 153 -4.51 -9.68 -5.49
CA ALA A 153 -3.78 -8.40 -5.53
C ALA A 153 -3.28 -8.07 -6.96
N GLU A 154 -2.82 -9.07 -7.70
CA GLU A 154 -2.40 -8.92 -9.10
C GLU A 154 -3.56 -8.49 -10.02
N GLN A 155 -4.72 -9.14 -9.87
CA GLN A 155 -5.91 -8.77 -10.64
C GLN A 155 -6.38 -7.34 -10.30
N MET A 156 -6.35 -6.95 -9.02
CA MET A 156 -6.71 -5.59 -8.61
C MET A 156 -5.75 -4.56 -9.18
N SER A 157 -4.43 -4.80 -9.10
CA SER A 157 -3.42 -3.93 -9.69
C SER A 157 -3.62 -3.77 -11.22
N GLN A 158 -3.94 -4.87 -11.91
CA GLN A 158 -4.21 -4.83 -13.34
C GLN A 158 -5.49 -4.03 -13.69
N MET A 159 -6.56 -4.19 -12.90
CA MET A 159 -7.78 -3.39 -13.08
C MET A 159 -7.51 -1.91 -12.80
N ASN A 160 -6.75 -1.58 -11.77
CA ASN A 160 -6.35 -0.21 -11.46
C ASN A 160 -5.53 0.40 -12.62
N TYR A 161 -4.63 -0.38 -13.23
CA TYR A 161 -3.88 0.05 -14.40
C TYR A 161 -4.80 0.40 -15.58
N GLN A 162 -5.78 -0.46 -15.88
CA GLN A 162 -6.72 -0.22 -16.98
C GLN A 162 -7.58 1.02 -16.80
N VAL A 163 -7.88 1.41 -15.55
CA VAL A 163 -8.74 2.57 -15.25
C VAL A 163 -7.93 3.86 -15.13
N GLY A 164 -6.74 3.79 -14.54
CA GLY A 164 -5.96 4.98 -14.16
C GLY A 164 -4.83 5.34 -15.11
N VAL A 165 -4.32 4.38 -15.90
CA VAL A 165 -3.10 4.58 -16.73
C VAL A 165 -3.38 4.33 -18.21
N ALA A 166 -4.15 3.31 -18.57
CA ALA A 166 -4.54 3.00 -19.95
C ALA A 166 -5.75 3.84 -20.37
#